data_827f32d42e99523e6a4f646f64e62689
#
_entry.id   827f32d42e99523e6a4f646f64e62689
#
_cell.length_a   1.000
_cell.length_b   1.000
_cell.length_c   1.000
_cell.angle_alpha   90.00
_cell.angle_beta   90.00
_cell.angle_gamma   90.00
#
_symmetry.space_group_name_H-M   'P 1'
#
loop_
_entity.id
_entity.type
_entity.pdbx_description
1 polymer ?
#
loop_
_entity_poly.entity_id
_entity_poly.type
_entity_poly.pdbx_seq_one_letter_code
_entity_poly.pdbx_strand_id
1 'polypeptide(L)'
;MIDKSLEYMPAAIAVLKCGAAYTPIIEDLPDERAKYMIENAGASFVLTTKKFFRKITDVPEIYVDDENLYNDLPTDNLNLKCDIDDVFHIIYTSGSTGVPKGNMIKNRGIIRLLLDTNYVDYTDQDVMVTSASLTFDISGFELWLC
;
A
#
# COMPACT_ATOMS: atom_id res chain seq x y z
N MET A 1 2.37 -2.28 -7.87
CA MET A 1 3.07 -1.17 -8.55
C MET A 1 2.02 -0.27 -9.17
N ILE A 2 1.55 0.70 -8.42
CA ILE A 2 0.52 1.65 -8.83
C ILE A 2 1.03 3.04 -8.44
N ASP A 3 0.94 3.99 -9.36
CA ASP A 3 1.29 5.39 -9.10
C ASP A 3 0.21 6.07 -8.23
N LYS A 4 0.44 7.33 -7.84
CA LYS A 4 -0.58 8.20 -7.26
C LYS A 4 -1.72 8.40 -8.27
N SER A 5 -2.71 7.56 -8.18
CA SER A 5 -3.85 7.51 -9.09
C SER A 5 -5.11 7.18 -8.30
N LEU A 6 -6.26 7.24 -8.96
CA LEU A 6 -7.54 6.90 -8.34
C LEU A 6 -7.63 5.42 -7.92
N GLU A 7 -6.86 4.55 -8.56
CA GLU A 7 -6.83 3.11 -8.28
C GLU A 7 -6.02 2.75 -7.03
N TYR A 8 -5.11 3.63 -6.59
CA TYR A 8 -4.20 3.31 -5.48
C TYR A 8 -4.93 3.03 -4.16
N MET A 9 -5.80 3.96 -3.73
CA MET A 9 -6.51 3.80 -2.45
C MET A 9 -7.49 2.62 -2.44
N PRO A 10 -8.33 2.42 -3.47
CA PRO A 10 -9.15 1.20 -3.56
C PRO A 10 -8.33 -0.08 -3.51
N ALA A 11 -7.19 -0.15 -4.20
CA ALA A 11 -6.31 -1.31 -4.20
C ALA A 11 -5.70 -1.56 -2.80
N ALA A 12 -5.19 -0.51 -2.14
CA ALA A 12 -4.65 -0.62 -0.79
C ALA A 12 -5.72 -1.06 0.23
N ILE A 13 -6.92 -0.48 0.17
CA ILE A 13 -8.06 -0.87 1.01
C ILE A 13 -8.45 -2.33 0.75
N ALA A 14 -8.49 -2.77 -0.50
CA ALA A 14 -8.82 -4.15 -0.85
C ALA A 14 -7.82 -5.14 -0.23
N VAL A 15 -6.52 -4.86 -0.30
CA VAL A 15 -5.49 -5.68 0.36
C VAL A 15 -5.73 -5.79 1.86
N LEU A 16 -5.97 -4.67 2.53
CA LEU A 16 -6.22 -4.64 3.97
C LEU A 16 -7.53 -5.37 4.35
N LYS A 17 -8.58 -5.23 3.54
CA LYS A 17 -9.85 -5.97 3.74
C LYS A 17 -9.68 -7.48 3.59
N CYS A 18 -8.68 -7.93 2.84
CA CYS A 18 -8.30 -9.35 2.75
C CYS A 18 -7.44 -9.82 3.95
N GLY A 19 -7.14 -8.97 4.92
CA GLY A 19 -6.25 -9.29 6.04
C GLY A 19 -4.78 -9.40 5.65
N ALA A 20 -4.39 -8.81 4.52
CA ALA A 20 -3.03 -8.81 4.01
C ALA A 20 -2.36 -7.44 4.20
N ALA A 21 -1.02 -7.43 4.18
CA ALA A 21 -0.22 -6.21 4.16
C ALA A 21 0.19 -5.85 2.72
N TYR A 22 0.48 -4.58 2.47
CA TYR A 22 1.00 -4.15 1.17
C TYR A 22 2.36 -3.47 1.31
N THR A 23 3.14 -3.47 0.22
CA THR A 23 4.34 -2.66 0.09
C THR A 23 4.23 -1.78 -1.15
N PRO A 24 4.33 -0.44 -1.02
CA PRO A 24 4.28 0.45 -2.16
C PRO A 24 5.58 0.35 -2.95
N ILE A 25 5.45 0.21 -4.27
CA ILE A 25 6.57 0.23 -5.22
C ILE A 25 6.23 1.26 -6.30
N ILE A 26 7.04 2.31 -6.40
CA ILE A 26 6.87 3.37 -7.40
C ILE A 26 7.41 2.94 -8.76
N GLU A 27 6.87 3.55 -9.83
CA GLU A 27 7.19 3.16 -11.21
C GLU A 27 8.66 3.41 -11.59
N ASP A 28 9.25 4.49 -11.09
CA ASP A 28 10.64 4.87 -11.41
C ASP A 28 11.71 4.05 -10.68
N LEU A 29 11.28 3.07 -9.87
CA LEU A 29 12.23 2.22 -9.16
C LEU A 29 12.95 1.28 -10.15
N PRO A 30 14.29 1.13 -10.08
CA PRO A 30 15.02 0.17 -10.89
C PRO A 30 14.48 -1.26 -10.70
N ASP A 31 14.38 -2.03 -11.79
CA ASP A 31 13.77 -3.37 -11.80
C ASP A 31 14.40 -4.31 -10.78
N GLU A 32 15.72 -4.34 -10.67
CA GLU A 32 16.44 -5.17 -9.69
C GLU A 32 16.04 -4.84 -8.25
N ARG A 33 15.83 -3.56 -7.97
CA ARG A 33 15.41 -3.11 -6.63
C ARG A 33 13.95 -3.46 -6.36
N ALA A 34 13.08 -3.27 -7.34
CA ALA A 34 11.69 -3.64 -7.23
C ALA A 34 11.53 -5.15 -7.05
N LYS A 35 12.27 -5.96 -7.84
CA LYS A 35 12.34 -7.42 -7.72
C LYS A 35 12.76 -7.83 -6.31
N TYR A 36 13.87 -7.28 -5.82
CA TYR A 36 14.33 -7.56 -4.46
C TYR A 36 13.26 -7.27 -3.41
N MET A 37 12.56 -6.14 -3.50
CA MET A 37 11.53 -5.77 -2.53
C MET A 37 10.33 -6.73 -2.58
N ILE A 38 9.88 -7.14 -3.76
CA ILE A 38 8.78 -8.09 -3.95
C ILE A 38 9.14 -9.45 -3.34
N GLU A 39 10.33 -9.97 -3.65
CA GLU A 39 10.80 -11.26 -3.16
C GLU A 39 11.07 -11.24 -1.65
N ASN A 40 11.73 -10.20 -1.14
CA ASN A 40 12.04 -10.04 0.28
C ASN A 40 10.80 -9.84 1.15
N ALA A 41 9.77 -9.15 0.63
CA ALA A 41 8.48 -9.02 1.30
C ALA A 41 7.65 -10.32 1.28
N GLY A 42 8.05 -11.33 0.51
CA GLY A 42 7.26 -12.55 0.32
C GLY A 42 5.91 -12.28 -0.34
N ALA A 43 5.86 -11.34 -1.28
CA ALA A 43 4.62 -10.93 -1.91
C ALA A 43 3.97 -12.09 -2.68
N SER A 44 2.67 -12.32 -2.44
CA SER A 44 1.87 -13.33 -3.15
C SER A 44 1.33 -12.82 -4.48
N PHE A 45 1.11 -11.50 -4.60
CA PHE A 45 0.60 -10.83 -5.79
C PHE A 45 1.25 -9.47 -5.96
N VAL A 46 1.30 -9.01 -7.21
CA VAL A 46 1.64 -7.63 -7.56
C VAL A 46 0.39 -6.95 -8.12
N LEU A 47 -0.15 -5.95 -7.41
CA LEU A 47 -1.20 -5.11 -7.94
C LEU A 47 -0.57 -4.04 -8.82
N THR A 48 -1.06 -3.90 -10.05
CA THR A 48 -0.54 -2.94 -11.04
C THR A 48 -1.65 -2.41 -11.93
N THR A 49 -1.34 -1.49 -12.83
CA THR A 49 -2.23 -1.05 -13.90
C THR A 49 -1.63 -1.41 -15.26
N LYS A 50 -2.45 -1.47 -16.31
CA LYS A 50 -2.00 -1.75 -17.67
C LYS A 50 -0.94 -0.74 -18.15
N LYS A 51 -1.01 0.50 -17.66
CA LYS A 51 -0.06 1.57 -17.95
C LYS A 51 1.35 1.28 -17.39
N PHE A 52 1.42 0.65 -16.20
CA PHE A 52 2.68 0.43 -15.47
C PHE A 52 3.18 -1.00 -15.51
N PHE A 53 2.68 -1.77 -16.47
CA PHE A 53 3.12 -3.14 -16.64
C PHE A 53 4.62 -3.24 -16.88
N ARG A 54 5.31 -3.92 -15.96
CA ARG A 54 6.69 -4.38 -16.11
C ARG A 54 6.81 -5.75 -15.51
N LYS A 55 7.04 -6.77 -16.32
CA LYS A 55 7.25 -8.12 -15.79
C LYS A 55 8.66 -8.23 -15.21
N ILE A 56 8.80 -8.02 -13.92
CA ILE A 56 10.07 -8.07 -13.19
C ILE A 56 10.22 -9.28 -12.28
N THR A 57 9.14 -10.01 -12.03
CA THR A 57 9.13 -11.23 -11.21
C THR A 57 8.17 -12.26 -11.80
N ASP A 58 8.20 -13.49 -11.26
CA ASP A 58 7.20 -14.53 -11.58
C ASP A 58 5.98 -14.50 -10.64
N VAL A 59 5.94 -13.54 -9.71
CA VAL A 59 4.78 -13.31 -8.83
C VAL A 59 3.58 -12.90 -9.69
N PRO A 60 2.39 -13.52 -9.50
CA PRO A 60 1.21 -13.19 -10.27
C PRO A 60 0.82 -11.71 -10.17
N GLU A 61 0.43 -11.12 -11.28
CA GLU A 61 0.00 -9.73 -11.39
C GLU A 61 -1.51 -9.62 -11.49
N ILE A 62 -2.07 -8.63 -10.82
CA ILE A 62 -3.49 -8.26 -10.88
C ILE A 62 -3.57 -6.82 -11.38
N TYR A 63 -4.25 -6.64 -12.51
CA TYR A 63 -4.46 -5.33 -13.14
C TYR A 63 -5.70 -4.67 -12.56
N VAL A 64 -5.50 -3.75 -11.63
CA VAL A 64 -6.61 -3.10 -10.91
C VAL A 64 -7.46 -2.15 -11.76
N ASP A 65 -6.99 -1.81 -12.96
CA ASP A 65 -7.72 -1.05 -13.99
C ASP A 65 -8.43 -1.94 -15.01
N ASP A 66 -8.53 -3.26 -14.77
CA ASP A 66 -9.32 -4.16 -15.57
C ASP A 66 -10.69 -4.42 -14.94
N GLU A 67 -11.69 -3.68 -15.39
CA GLU A 67 -13.06 -3.77 -14.88
C GLU A 67 -13.67 -5.18 -14.99
N ASN A 68 -13.21 -6.01 -15.94
CA ASN A 68 -13.69 -7.38 -16.07
C ASN A 68 -13.31 -8.28 -14.89
N LEU A 69 -12.33 -7.87 -14.07
CA LEU A 69 -11.92 -8.64 -12.89
C LEU A 69 -12.94 -8.62 -11.76
N TYR A 70 -13.81 -7.60 -11.69
CA TYR A 70 -14.67 -7.40 -10.53
C TYR A 70 -16.15 -7.06 -10.85
N ASN A 71 -16.53 -6.92 -12.13
CA ASN A 71 -17.91 -6.57 -12.50
C ASN A 71 -18.98 -7.54 -11.96
N ASP A 72 -18.65 -8.83 -11.86
CA ASP A 72 -19.57 -9.88 -11.42
C ASP A 72 -19.29 -10.37 -9.98
N LEU A 73 -18.40 -9.70 -9.24
CA LEU A 73 -18.07 -10.10 -7.89
C LEU A 73 -19.05 -9.53 -6.86
N PRO A 74 -19.30 -10.26 -5.76
CA PRO A 74 -20.09 -9.74 -4.64
C PRO A 74 -19.48 -8.45 -4.07
N THR A 75 -20.32 -7.50 -3.68
CA THR A 75 -19.92 -6.21 -3.09
C THR A 75 -19.95 -6.21 -1.56
N ASP A 76 -20.34 -7.31 -0.96
CA ASP A 76 -20.39 -7.46 0.49
C ASP A 76 -19.02 -7.41 1.14
N ASN A 77 -18.97 -6.96 2.40
CA ASN A 77 -17.73 -7.00 3.17
C ASN A 77 -17.32 -8.46 3.47
N LEU A 78 -16.02 -8.73 3.39
CA LEU A 78 -15.46 -10.06 3.68
C LEU A 78 -15.61 -10.47 5.15
N ASN A 79 -15.84 -9.50 6.06
CA ASN A 79 -15.99 -9.71 7.50
C ASN A 79 -14.84 -10.50 8.15
N LEU A 80 -13.64 -10.37 7.60
CA LEU A 80 -12.44 -10.95 8.19
C LEU A 80 -12.07 -10.19 9.46
N LYS A 81 -11.63 -10.91 10.47
CA LYS A 81 -11.10 -10.30 11.69
C LYS A 81 -9.67 -9.84 11.44
N CYS A 82 -9.40 -8.59 11.78
CA CYS A 82 -8.05 -8.02 11.80
C CYS A 82 -7.62 -7.83 13.25
N ASP A 83 -6.34 -8.10 13.52
CA ASP A 83 -5.73 -7.82 14.81
C ASP A 83 -5.01 -6.47 14.76
N ILE A 84 -4.94 -5.81 15.92
CA ILE A 84 -4.19 -4.55 16.06
C ILE A 84 -2.69 -4.75 15.85
N ASP A 85 -2.21 -5.98 15.98
CA ASP A 85 -0.82 -6.37 15.76
C ASP A 85 -0.53 -6.88 14.34
N ASP A 86 -1.55 -7.03 13.49
CA ASP A 86 -1.33 -7.37 12.08
C ASP A 86 -0.54 -6.26 11.38
N VAL A 87 0.26 -6.68 10.41
CA VAL A 87 1.05 -5.74 9.58
C VAL A 87 0.13 -5.02 8.62
N PHE A 88 0.13 -3.70 8.70
CA PHE A 88 -0.62 -2.82 7.82
C PHE A 88 0.09 -2.66 6.47
N HIS A 89 1.35 -2.23 6.51
CA HIS A 89 2.18 -2.10 5.31
C HIS A 89 3.67 -2.29 5.63
N ILE A 90 4.48 -2.50 4.57
CA ILE A 90 5.92 -2.62 4.66
C ILE A 90 6.55 -1.47 3.87
N ILE A 91 7.27 -0.58 4.55
CA ILE A 91 7.97 0.55 3.93
C ILE A 91 9.46 0.23 3.86
N TYR A 92 10.02 0.29 2.65
CA TYR A 92 11.44 0.05 2.44
C TYR A 92 12.25 1.34 2.56
N THR A 93 13.27 1.30 3.41
CA THR A 93 14.24 2.39 3.58
C THR A 93 15.59 2.00 3.01
N SER A 94 16.41 2.99 2.64
CA SER A 94 17.80 2.77 2.26
C SER A 94 18.58 2.31 3.50
N GLY A 95 18.94 1.03 3.57
CA GLY A 95 19.79 0.53 4.64
C GLY A 95 21.20 1.14 4.58
N SER A 96 21.85 1.30 5.74
CA SER A 96 23.24 1.78 5.85
C SER A 96 24.26 0.90 5.08
N THR A 97 23.86 -0.32 4.74
CA THR A 97 24.64 -1.29 3.94
C THR A 97 24.36 -1.22 2.43
N GLY A 98 23.52 -0.27 1.99
CA GLY A 98 23.06 -0.17 0.59
C GLY A 98 21.93 -1.11 0.20
N VAL A 99 21.64 -2.14 0.99
CA VAL A 99 20.53 -3.07 0.76
C VAL A 99 19.27 -2.50 1.39
N PRO A 100 18.13 -2.39 0.66
CA PRO A 100 16.88 -1.90 1.22
C PRO A 100 16.39 -2.78 2.37
N LYS A 101 15.89 -2.15 3.44
CA LYS A 101 15.30 -2.83 4.59
C LYS A 101 13.81 -2.53 4.68
N GLY A 102 12.99 -3.58 4.71
CA GLY A 102 11.55 -3.49 4.91
C GLY A 102 11.22 -3.27 6.38
N ASN A 103 10.55 -2.17 6.69
CA ASN A 103 10.03 -1.86 8.02
C ASN A 103 8.53 -2.20 8.04
N MET A 104 8.15 -3.18 8.85
CA MET A 104 6.76 -3.62 9.02
C MET A 104 6.03 -2.69 9.99
N ILE A 105 5.08 -1.93 9.49
CA ILE A 105 4.23 -1.05 10.26
C ILE A 105 2.93 -1.81 10.61
N LYS A 106 2.60 -1.89 11.90
CA LYS A 106 1.41 -2.58 12.38
C LYS A 106 0.18 -1.65 12.38
N ASN A 107 -1.03 -2.23 12.36
CA ASN A 107 -2.29 -1.51 12.48
C ASN A 107 -2.29 -0.51 13.63
N ARG A 108 -1.79 -0.91 14.82
CA ARG A 108 -1.68 0.00 15.99
C ARG A 108 -0.87 1.26 15.71
N GLY A 109 0.17 1.16 14.87
CA GLY A 109 1.01 2.31 14.51
C GLY A 109 0.25 3.34 13.69
N ILE A 110 -0.53 2.87 12.72
CA ILE A 110 -1.38 3.73 11.89
C ILE A 110 -2.53 4.33 12.70
N ILE A 111 -3.20 3.52 13.52
CA ILE A 111 -4.29 4.01 14.39
C ILE A 111 -3.77 5.12 15.32
N ARG A 112 -2.62 4.92 15.97
CA ARG A 112 -2.01 5.94 16.83
C ARG A 112 -1.60 7.20 16.07
N LEU A 113 -1.22 7.06 14.80
CA LEU A 113 -0.86 8.21 13.97
C LEU A 113 -2.06 9.07 13.61
N LEU A 114 -3.24 8.47 13.50
CA LEU A 114 -4.43 9.11 12.93
C LEU A 114 -5.48 9.48 13.96
N LEU A 115 -5.65 8.70 15.03
CA LEU A 115 -6.75 8.88 15.98
C LEU A 115 -6.25 9.48 17.31
N ASP A 116 -7.05 10.36 17.89
CA ASP A 116 -6.82 11.00 19.19
C ASP A 116 -5.43 11.67 19.29
N THR A 117 -5.01 12.32 18.23
CA THR A 117 -3.71 12.99 18.15
C THR A 117 -3.76 14.37 18.82
N ASN A 118 -2.64 14.83 19.36
CA ASN A 118 -2.49 16.14 19.98
C ASN A 118 -1.71 17.15 19.12
N TYR A 119 -1.43 16.81 17.86
CA TYR A 119 -0.62 17.62 16.94
C TYR A 119 -1.40 18.13 15.73
N VAL A 120 -2.60 17.61 15.51
CA VAL A 120 -3.50 18.08 14.45
C VAL A 120 -4.95 17.89 14.86
N ASP A 121 -5.75 18.91 14.62
CA ASP A 121 -7.21 18.86 14.67
C ASP A 121 -7.71 18.81 13.23
N TYR A 122 -8.59 17.87 12.90
CA TYR A 122 -9.18 17.75 11.58
C TYR A 122 -10.68 17.44 11.68
N THR A 123 -11.38 17.80 10.64
CA THR A 123 -12.84 17.68 10.51
C THR A 123 -13.18 17.04 9.16
N ASP A 124 -14.43 16.68 8.96
CA ASP A 124 -14.97 16.19 7.68
C ASP A 124 -15.01 17.26 6.56
N GLN A 125 -14.65 18.51 6.88
CA GLN A 125 -14.54 19.63 5.92
C GLN A 125 -13.11 19.83 5.41
N ASP A 126 -12.13 19.15 6.00
CA ASP A 126 -10.73 19.30 5.62
C ASP A 126 -10.41 18.53 4.34
N VAL A 127 -9.54 19.11 3.53
CA VAL A 127 -9.04 18.47 2.30
C VAL A 127 -7.55 18.24 2.44
N MET A 128 -7.15 16.95 2.45
CA MET A 128 -5.76 16.57 2.53
C MET A 128 -5.12 16.48 1.15
N VAL A 129 -3.92 17.04 1.03
CA VAL A 129 -3.10 16.92 -0.18
C VAL A 129 -2.04 15.84 0.00
N THR A 130 -2.04 14.83 -0.87
CA THR A 130 -1.01 13.79 -0.90
C THR A 130 0.19 14.27 -1.69
N SER A 131 1.20 14.82 -1.02
CA SER A 131 2.43 15.35 -1.63
C SER A 131 3.61 14.39 -1.54
N ALA A 132 3.73 13.64 -0.46
CA ALA A 132 4.83 12.72 -0.24
C ALA A 132 4.82 11.52 -1.21
N SER A 133 6.00 10.95 -1.50
CA SER A 133 6.07 9.68 -2.22
C SER A 133 5.39 8.57 -1.42
N LEU A 134 4.67 7.68 -2.11
CA LEU A 134 3.98 6.53 -1.52
C LEU A 134 4.92 5.58 -0.73
N THR A 135 6.22 5.65 -1.01
CA THR A 135 7.25 4.84 -0.34
C THR A 135 7.80 5.46 0.94
N PHE A 136 7.33 6.67 1.30
CA PHE A 136 7.70 7.33 2.56
C PHE A 136 6.61 7.14 3.62
N ASP A 137 7.02 7.05 4.87
CA ASP A 137 6.14 6.85 6.03
C ASP A 137 5.12 7.98 6.20
N ILE A 138 5.49 9.23 5.90
CA ILE A 138 4.57 10.37 5.94
C ILE A 138 3.37 10.20 4.99
N SER A 139 3.50 9.44 3.90
CA SER A 139 2.37 9.14 3.01
C SER A 139 1.25 8.39 3.74
N GLY A 140 1.59 7.62 4.76
CA GLY A 140 0.61 6.95 5.62
C GLY A 140 -0.32 7.94 6.32
N PHE A 141 0.21 9.07 6.80
CA PHE A 141 -0.60 10.13 7.37
C PHE A 141 -1.48 10.81 6.31
N GLU A 142 -0.88 11.24 5.18
CA GLU A 142 -1.60 11.94 4.12
C GLU A 142 -2.72 11.11 3.47
N LEU A 143 -2.55 9.80 3.37
CA LEU A 143 -3.49 8.90 2.68
C LEU A 143 -4.60 8.39 3.59
N TRP A 144 -4.32 8.17 4.88
CA TRP A 144 -5.24 7.48 5.78
C TRP A 144 -5.93 8.42 6.76
N LEU A 145 -5.61 9.71 6.71
CA LEU A 145 -6.29 10.73 7.52
C LEU A 145 -7.64 11.17 6.92
N CYS A 146 -7.88 10.89 5.63
CA CYS A 146 -9.08 11.31 4.90
C CYS A 146 -10.31 10.44 5.21
#